data_82bcfe065acd7abd15dbddd1dd8e35a2
#
_entry.id   82bcfe065acd7abd15dbddd1dd8e35a2
#
_cell.length_a   1.000
_cell.length_b   1.000
_cell.length_c   1.000
_cell.angle_alpha   90.00
_cell.angle_beta   90.00
_cell.angle_gamma   90.00
#
_symmetry.space_group_name_H-M   'P 1'
#
loop_
_entity.id
_entity.type
_entity.pdbx_description
1 polymer ?
#
loop_
_entity_poly.entity_id
_entity_poly.type
_entity_poly.pdbx_seq_one_letter_code
_entity_poly.pdbx_strand_id
1 'polypeptide(L)'
;MPPLPELFANNRRWADDQRARDPDFFARLASQQQPRYMWIGCSDSRVPANEIIGLPPGEVFVHRNIANVVVHSDLNCLSVLQFAIDVLHVKDVIICGHYGCAGVRAALSEDRAGLSDNWLMHVRDVARTHRRLIERLPALPARQNRLAELNVLSQLANVCHTTVVRDAWARGQEVCVHGWIYDVHDGLLRDLGVEISAHETLMPAVESAFARMEASVPG
;
A
#
# COMPACT_ATOMS: atom_id res chain seq x y z
N MET A 1 -24.61 14.73 -1.19
CA MET A 1 -23.28 15.02 -1.76
C MET A 1 -23.19 16.53 -1.94
N PRO A 2 -22.21 17.24 -1.39
CA PRO A 2 -22.11 18.68 -1.55
C PRO A 2 -21.94 19.02 -3.05
N PRO A 3 -22.57 20.10 -3.54
CA PRO A 3 -22.35 20.54 -4.90
C PRO A 3 -20.88 20.98 -5.11
N LEU A 4 -20.36 20.83 -6.33
CA LEU A 4 -18.96 21.17 -6.63
C LEU A 4 -18.50 22.54 -6.14
N PRO A 5 -19.31 23.64 -6.19
CA PRO A 5 -18.93 24.92 -5.61
C PRO A 5 -18.64 24.89 -4.11
N GLU A 6 -19.30 24.00 -3.36
CA GLU A 6 -19.06 23.85 -1.92
C GLU A 6 -17.68 23.25 -1.62
N LEU A 7 -17.13 22.42 -2.52
CA LEU A 7 -15.78 21.89 -2.38
C LEU A 7 -14.72 23.00 -2.44
N PHE A 8 -14.92 24.01 -3.27
CA PHE A 8 -14.03 25.18 -3.31
C PHE A 8 -14.14 26.03 -2.03
N ALA A 9 -15.34 26.15 -1.46
CA ALA A 9 -15.52 26.82 -0.19
C ALA A 9 -14.85 26.05 0.96
N ASN A 10 -14.95 24.72 0.97
CA ASN A 10 -14.26 23.86 1.93
C ASN A 10 -12.73 24.01 1.81
N ASN A 11 -12.20 23.99 0.57
CA ASN A 11 -10.78 24.18 0.34
C ASN A 11 -10.29 25.56 0.82
N ARG A 12 -11.05 26.64 0.57
CA ARG A 12 -10.68 27.96 1.09
C ARG A 12 -10.61 27.98 2.62
N ARG A 13 -11.65 27.46 3.30
CA ARG A 13 -11.65 27.38 4.77
C ARG A 13 -10.44 26.57 5.26
N TRP A 14 -10.20 25.39 4.69
CA TRP A 14 -9.04 24.59 5.05
C TRP A 14 -7.72 25.36 4.87
N ALA A 15 -7.55 26.05 3.75
CA ALA A 15 -6.33 26.83 3.49
C ALA A 15 -6.18 28.02 4.47
N ASP A 16 -7.27 28.68 4.83
CA ASP A 16 -7.26 29.76 5.81
C ASP A 16 -6.95 29.25 7.22
N ASP A 17 -7.52 28.10 7.61
CA ASP A 17 -7.21 27.43 8.87
C ASP A 17 -5.73 27.02 8.96
N GLN A 18 -5.14 26.51 7.86
CA GLN A 18 -3.71 26.20 7.83
C GLN A 18 -2.85 27.45 8.04
N ARG A 19 -3.14 28.54 7.32
CA ARG A 19 -2.41 29.81 7.48
C ARG A 19 -2.57 30.41 8.88
N ALA A 20 -3.75 30.26 9.51
CA ALA A 20 -3.99 30.75 10.85
C ALA A 20 -3.16 30.00 11.91
N ARG A 21 -2.94 28.70 11.70
CA ARG A 21 -2.11 27.84 12.58
C ARG A 21 -0.62 28.04 12.33
N ASP A 22 -0.26 28.23 11.08
CA ASP A 22 1.12 28.30 10.60
C ASP A 22 1.18 29.18 9.34
N PRO A 23 1.54 30.45 9.47
CA PRO A 23 1.58 31.41 8.34
C PRO A 23 2.50 30.96 7.19
N ASP A 24 3.57 30.23 7.50
CA ASP A 24 4.58 29.80 6.52
C ASP A 24 4.29 28.41 5.91
N PHE A 25 3.17 27.76 6.28
CA PHE A 25 2.83 26.41 5.85
C PHE A 25 2.95 26.20 4.34
N PHE A 26 2.26 27.03 3.55
CA PHE A 26 2.27 26.90 2.09
C PHE A 26 3.59 27.35 1.46
N ALA A 27 4.28 28.32 2.06
CA ALA A 27 5.61 28.75 1.57
C ALA A 27 6.62 27.61 1.69
N ARG A 28 6.62 26.86 2.80
CA ARG A 28 7.47 25.67 2.98
C ARG A 28 7.09 24.56 2.00
N LEU A 29 5.81 24.26 1.83
CA LEU A 29 5.37 23.24 0.86
C LEU A 29 5.76 23.57 -0.57
N ALA A 30 5.68 24.86 -0.96
CA ALA A 30 6.04 25.30 -2.31
C ALA A 30 7.55 25.27 -2.57
N SER A 31 8.36 25.39 -1.52
CA SER A 31 9.82 25.48 -1.62
C SER A 31 10.53 24.12 -1.67
N GLN A 32 9.86 23.04 -1.30
CA GLN A 32 10.49 21.70 -1.21
C GLN A 32 9.52 20.57 -1.53
N GLN A 33 10.04 19.51 -2.17
CA GLN A 33 9.40 18.21 -2.29
C GLN A 33 10.40 17.15 -1.78
N GLN A 34 10.33 16.86 -0.49
CA GLN A 34 11.24 15.93 0.18
C GLN A 34 10.43 14.97 1.07
N PRO A 35 9.55 14.14 0.47
CA PRO A 35 8.78 13.15 1.23
C PRO A 35 9.75 12.13 1.86
N ARG A 36 9.46 11.75 3.09
CA ARG A 36 10.24 10.73 3.80
C ARG A 36 9.83 9.32 3.41
N TYR A 37 8.58 9.16 3.01
CA TYR A 37 7.95 7.86 2.78
C TYR A 37 7.33 7.79 1.39
N MET A 38 7.37 6.59 0.79
CA MET A 38 6.49 6.25 -0.32
C MET A 38 5.43 5.28 0.17
N TRP A 39 4.17 5.55 -0.19
CA TRP A 39 3.04 4.70 0.13
C TRP A 39 2.42 4.13 -1.14
N ILE A 40 2.33 2.81 -1.23
CA ILE A 40 1.58 2.10 -2.27
C ILE A 40 0.36 1.47 -1.61
N GLY A 41 -0.82 2.02 -1.86
CA GLY A 41 -2.05 1.63 -1.20
C GLY A 41 -3.25 1.42 -2.11
N CYS A 42 -4.36 1.04 -1.49
CA CYS A 42 -5.62 0.88 -2.22
C CYS A 42 -6.24 2.24 -2.57
N SER A 43 -6.96 2.29 -3.72
CA SER A 43 -7.78 3.44 -4.12
C SER A 43 -9.05 3.63 -3.27
N ASP A 44 -9.32 2.75 -2.31
CA ASP A 44 -10.47 2.84 -1.41
C ASP A 44 -10.48 4.20 -0.69
N SER A 45 -11.58 4.93 -0.80
CA SER A 45 -11.72 6.29 -0.27
C SER A 45 -11.60 6.39 1.27
N ARG A 46 -11.75 5.26 1.97
CA ARG A 46 -11.65 5.15 3.42
C ARG A 46 -10.19 5.02 3.91
N VAL A 47 -9.21 4.96 2.98
CA VAL A 47 -7.79 4.73 3.31
C VAL A 47 -6.93 5.91 2.83
N PRO A 48 -7.05 7.11 3.46
CA PRO A 48 -6.23 8.27 3.11
C PRO A 48 -4.87 8.18 3.79
N ALA A 49 -3.80 7.95 3.03
CA ALA A 49 -2.46 7.63 3.55
C ALA A 49 -1.96 8.62 4.62
N ASN A 50 -1.94 9.93 4.31
CA ASN A 50 -1.43 10.95 5.22
C ASN A 50 -2.21 11.03 6.53
N GLU A 51 -3.54 10.92 6.47
CA GLU A 51 -4.41 11.02 7.66
C GLU A 51 -4.20 9.82 8.58
N ILE A 52 -4.09 8.60 8.01
CA ILE A 52 -3.93 7.35 8.77
C ILE A 52 -2.64 7.36 9.60
N ILE A 53 -1.56 7.88 9.03
CA ILE A 53 -0.25 7.92 9.71
C ILE A 53 0.03 9.25 10.40
N GLY A 54 -0.93 10.18 10.39
CA GLY A 54 -0.84 11.46 11.11
C GLY A 54 0.24 12.40 10.56
N LEU A 55 0.56 12.31 9.27
CA LEU A 55 1.58 13.14 8.63
C LEU A 55 0.95 14.26 7.78
N PRO A 56 1.54 15.48 7.80
CA PRO A 56 1.06 16.59 7.00
C PRO A 56 1.30 16.35 5.49
N PRO A 57 0.66 17.15 4.62
CA PRO A 57 1.00 17.18 3.20
C PRO A 57 2.50 17.42 2.96
N GLY A 58 3.06 16.74 1.96
CA GLY A 58 4.48 16.84 1.58
C GLY A 58 5.38 15.72 2.15
N GLU A 59 4.95 15.02 3.21
CA GLU A 59 5.76 13.99 3.88
C GLU A 59 5.65 12.60 3.25
N VAL A 60 4.61 12.35 2.45
CA VAL A 60 4.34 11.03 1.85
C VAL A 60 4.14 11.15 0.36
N PHE A 61 4.91 10.41 -0.42
CA PHE A 61 4.72 10.24 -1.86
C PHE A 61 3.79 9.05 -2.12
N VAL A 62 2.63 9.28 -2.74
CA VAL A 62 1.54 8.31 -2.73
C VAL A 62 1.25 7.77 -4.13
N HIS A 63 1.24 6.44 -4.26
CA HIS A 63 0.66 5.70 -5.38
C HIS A 63 -0.54 4.89 -4.92
N ARG A 64 -1.63 4.88 -5.69
CA ARG A 64 -2.86 4.16 -5.34
C ARG A 64 -3.47 3.50 -6.55
N ASN A 65 -3.90 2.24 -6.36
CA ASN A 65 -4.67 1.49 -7.34
C ASN A 65 -5.64 0.52 -6.65
N ILE A 66 -6.46 -0.21 -7.39
CA ILE A 66 -7.38 -1.19 -6.79
C ILE A 66 -6.55 -2.32 -6.16
N ALA A 67 -6.75 -2.54 -4.85
CA ALA A 67 -6.11 -3.59 -4.06
C ALA A 67 -4.57 -3.48 -3.94
N ASN A 68 -4.01 -2.27 -3.99
CA ASN A 68 -2.56 -2.02 -3.77
C ASN A 68 -1.63 -2.96 -4.55
N VAL A 69 -1.99 -3.29 -5.78
CA VAL A 69 -1.27 -4.24 -6.63
C VAL A 69 -0.02 -3.59 -7.24
N VAL A 70 1.07 -4.34 -7.30
CA VAL A 70 2.31 -3.95 -7.99
C VAL A 70 2.61 -4.99 -9.06
N VAL A 71 2.60 -4.55 -10.31
CA VAL A 71 2.87 -5.39 -11.48
C VAL A 71 4.18 -4.95 -12.12
N HIS A 72 5.07 -5.89 -12.43
CA HIS A 72 6.40 -5.59 -13.00
C HIS A 72 6.35 -4.94 -14.40
N SER A 73 5.20 -4.94 -15.06
CA SER A 73 4.97 -4.27 -16.34
C SER A 73 4.03 -3.06 -16.25
N ASP A 74 3.56 -2.70 -15.04
CA ASP A 74 2.78 -1.47 -14.83
C ASP A 74 3.71 -0.25 -14.77
N LEU A 75 3.93 0.36 -15.93
CA LEU A 75 4.79 1.55 -16.03
C LEU A 75 4.30 2.73 -15.18
N ASN A 76 3.01 2.81 -14.85
CA ASN A 76 2.49 3.84 -13.97
C ASN A 76 3.04 3.65 -12.53
N CYS A 77 2.90 2.45 -11.97
CA CYS A 77 3.45 2.15 -10.64
C CYS A 77 4.99 2.26 -10.64
N LEU A 78 5.66 1.68 -11.64
CA LEU A 78 7.12 1.67 -11.74
C LEU A 78 7.71 3.07 -11.88
N SER A 79 7.08 3.97 -12.65
CA SER A 79 7.56 5.35 -12.80
C SER A 79 7.44 6.14 -11.49
N VAL A 80 6.36 5.93 -10.73
CA VAL A 80 6.19 6.55 -9.41
C VAL A 80 7.22 6.01 -8.43
N LEU A 81 7.46 4.69 -8.42
CA LEU A 81 8.49 4.04 -7.59
C LEU A 81 9.88 4.56 -7.93
N GLN A 82 10.23 4.62 -9.21
CA GLN A 82 11.52 5.14 -9.65
C GLN A 82 11.71 6.60 -9.27
N PHE A 83 10.69 7.42 -9.46
CA PHE A 83 10.77 8.83 -9.09
C PHE A 83 10.99 9.00 -7.57
N ALA A 84 10.28 8.21 -6.77
CA ALA A 84 10.44 8.23 -5.31
C ALA A 84 11.88 7.87 -4.88
N ILE A 85 12.45 6.81 -5.45
CA ILE A 85 13.77 6.28 -5.05
C ILE A 85 14.92 7.07 -5.68
N ASP A 86 14.88 7.32 -6.99
CA ASP A 86 16.02 7.90 -7.72
C ASP A 86 16.05 9.43 -7.66
N VAL A 87 14.89 10.08 -7.60
CA VAL A 87 14.78 11.55 -7.65
C VAL A 87 14.53 12.15 -6.27
N LEU A 88 13.58 11.59 -5.51
CA LEU A 88 13.21 12.10 -4.18
C LEU A 88 14.01 11.47 -3.05
N HIS A 89 14.77 10.42 -3.33
CA HIS A 89 15.61 9.69 -2.36
C HIS A 89 14.86 9.18 -1.13
N VAL A 90 13.62 8.75 -1.35
CA VAL A 90 12.81 8.10 -0.31
C VAL A 90 13.50 6.82 0.15
N LYS A 91 13.57 6.62 1.47
CA LYS A 91 14.21 5.45 2.08
C LYS A 91 13.22 4.35 2.44
N ASP A 92 12.00 4.71 2.77
CA ASP A 92 10.98 3.77 3.24
C ASP A 92 9.82 3.68 2.25
N VAL A 93 9.61 2.49 1.68
CA VAL A 93 8.50 2.18 0.78
C VAL A 93 7.50 1.28 1.52
N ILE A 94 6.29 1.75 1.71
CA ILE A 94 5.25 1.08 2.49
C ILE A 94 4.21 0.50 1.54
N ILE A 95 4.05 -0.82 1.54
CA ILE A 95 2.94 -1.49 0.87
C ILE A 95 1.83 -1.68 1.88
N CYS A 96 0.74 -0.94 1.72
CA CYS A 96 -0.36 -0.99 2.67
C CYS A 96 -1.65 -1.49 2.03
N GLY A 97 -2.08 -2.68 2.46
CA GLY A 97 -3.41 -3.22 2.22
C GLY A 97 -4.39 -2.76 3.29
N HIS A 98 -5.64 -3.18 3.15
CA HIS A 98 -6.63 -2.94 4.20
C HIS A 98 -7.66 -4.05 4.28
N TYR A 99 -8.17 -4.30 5.47
CA TYR A 99 -9.31 -5.21 5.65
C TYR A 99 -10.58 -4.61 5.04
N GLY A 100 -11.48 -5.48 4.60
CA GLY A 100 -12.71 -5.05 3.92
C GLY A 100 -12.50 -4.46 2.52
N CYS A 101 -11.37 -4.74 1.87
CA CYS A 101 -11.08 -4.30 0.50
C CYS A 101 -12.06 -4.94 -0.50
N ALA A 102 -12.76 -4.09 -1.27
CA ALA A 102 -13.71 -4.55 -2.28
C ALA A 102 -13.02 -5.34 -3.42
N GLY A 103 -11.80 -4.93 -3.81
CA GLY A 103 -11.02 -5.64 -4.82
C GLY A 103 -10.59 -7.03 -4.36
N VAL A 104 -10.12 -7.16 -3.10
CA VAL A 104 -9.77 -8.46 -2.51
C VAL A 104 -11.00 -9.37 -2.40
N ARG A 105 -12.15 -8.82 -1.99
CA ARG A 105 -13.41 -9.56 -1.94
C ARG A 105 -13.83 -10.06 -3.33
N ALA A 106 -13.77 -9.21 -4.35
CA ALA A 106 -14.10 -9.58 -5.73
C ALA A 106 -13.13 -10.64 -6.30
N ALA A 107 -11.88 -10.67 -5.85
CA ALA A 107 -10.94 -11.71 -6.26
C ALA A 107 -11.29 -13.10 -5.71
N LEU A 108 -12.02 -13.20 -4.58
CA LEU A 108 -12.51 -14.46 -4.01
C LEU A 108 -13.88 -14.86 -4.51
N SER A 109 -14.62 -13.97 -5.19
CA SER A 109 -15.92 -14.27 -5.77
C SER A 109 -15.80 -14.62 -7.27
N GLU A 110 -16.82 -15.28 -7.79
CA GLU A 110 -16.98 -15.51 -9.23
C GLU A 110 -17.69 -14.34 -9.92
N ASP A 111 -18.13 -13.34 -9.16
CA ASP A 111 -18.82 -12.17 -9.69
C ASP A 111 -17.92 -11.36 -10.63
N ARG A 112 -18.48 -10.92 -11.72
CA ARG A 112 -17.77 -10.13 -12.72
C ARG A 112 -17.79 -8.65 -12.36
N ALA A 113 -16.59 -8.04 -12.36
CA ALA A 113 -16.37 -6.61 -12.12
C ALA A 113 -16.01 -5.85 -13.41
N GLY A 114 -16.29 -6.42 -14.58
CA GLY A 114 -15.98 -5.82 -15.86
C GLY A 114 -14.47 -5.74 -16.13
N LEU A 115 -13.99 -4.56 -16.56
CA LEU A 115 -12.58 -4.37 -16.88
C LEU A 115 -11.66 -4.64 -15.66
N SER A 116 -12.16 -4.38 -14.45
CA SER A 116 -11.40 -4.62 -13.22
C SER A 116 -11.02 -6.08 -13.01
N ASP A 117 -11.75 -7.03 -13.63
CA ASP A 117 -11.41 -8.46 -13.54
C ASP A 117 -10.01 -8.77 -14.06
N ASN A 118 -9.58 -8.09 -15.14
CA ASN A 118 -8.24 -8.27 -15.69
C ASN A 118 -7.16 -7.84 -14.68
N TRP A 119 -7.38 -6.74 -13.98
CA TRP A 119 -6.50 -6.25 -12.94
C TRP A 119 -6.50 -7.16 -11.71
N LEU A 120 -7.67 -7.62 -11.29
CA LEU A 120 -7.85 -8.50 -10.14
C LEU A 120 -7.30 -9.91 -10.36
N MET A 121 -6.93 -10.29 -11.60
CA MET A 121 -6.22 -11.55 -11.84
C MET A 121 -4.93 -11.65 -11.03
N HIS A 122 -4.22 -10.54 -10.80
CA HIS A 122 -3.03 -10.53 -9.95
C HIS A 122 -3.34 -10.92 -8.50
N VAL A 123 -4.48 -10.47 -7.96
CA VAL A 123 -4.94 -10.87 -6.62
C VAL A 123 -5.47 -12.31 -6.61
N ARG A 124 -6.15 -12.74 -7.68
CA ARG A 124 -6.60 -14.13 -7.84
C ARG A 124 -5.41 -15.11 -7.92
N ASP A 125 -4.31 -14.72 -8.52
CA ASP A 125 -3.10 -15.55 -8.55
C ASP A 125 -2.50 -15.72 -7.15
N VAL A 126 -2.50 -14.68 -6.33
CA VAL A 126 -2.14 -14.79 -4.90
C VAL A 126 -3.09 -15.76 -4.18
N ALA A 127 -4.41 -15.64 -4.40
CA ALA A 127 -5.39 -16.53 -3.80
C ALA A 127 -5.19 -18.00 -4.23
N ARG A 128 -4.87 -18.25 -5.49
CA ARG A 128 -4.58 -19.62 -6.01
C ARG A 128 -3.31 -20.20 -5.39
N THR A 129 -2.24 -19.41 -5.31
CA THR A 129 -0.96 -19.83 -4.72
C THR A 129 -1.14 -20.22 -3.26
N HIS A 130 -1.94 -19.49 -2.50
CA HIS A 130 -2.15 -19.70 -1.07
C HIS A 130 -3.51 -20.33 -0.73
N ARG A 131 -4.12 -21.03 -1.71
CA ARG A 131 -5.48 -21.59 -1.60
C ARG A 131 -5.67 -22.41 -0.32
N ARG A 132 -4.74 -23.32 -0.01
CA ARG A 132 -4.83 -24.21 1.15
C ARG A 132 -4.90 -23.42 2.47
N LEU A 133 -4.13 -22.35 2.60
CA LEU A 133 -4.13 -21.50 3.79
C LEU A 133 -5.44 -20.74 3.93
N ILE A 134 -5.98 -20.22 2.84
CA ILE A 134 -7.23 -19.45 2.83
C ILE A 134 -8.42 -20.36 3.14
N GLU A 135 -8.51 -21.52 2.50
CA GLU A 135 -9.66 -22.45 2.63
C GLU A 135 -9.77 -23.09 4.02
N ARG A 136 -8.69 -23.17 4.79
CA ARG A 136 -8.74 -23.64 6.20
C ARG A 136 -9.50 -22.66 7.11
N LEU A 137 -9.65 -21.42 6.73
CA LEU A 137 -10.41 -20.44 7.50
C LEU A 137 -11.91 -20.64 7.30
N PRO A 138 -12.72 -20.74 8.40
CA PRO A 138 -14.12 -21.15 8.28
C PRO A 138 -15.01 -20.06 7.68
N ALA A 139 -14.77 -18.79 7.99
CA ALA A 139 -15.63 -17.67 7.63
C ALA A 139 -15.09 -16.88 6.44
N LEU A 140 -15.97 -16.47 5.53
CA LEU A 140 -15.59 -15.65 4.37
C LEU A 140 -14.88 -14.34 4.73
N PRO A 141 -15.28 -13.57 5.76
CA PRO A 141 -14.51 -12.40 6.19
C PRO A 141 -13.07 -12.72 6.61
N ALA A 142 -12.84 -13.82 7.32
CA ALA A 142 -11.51 -14.26 7.70
C ALA A 142 -10.66 -14.63 6.47
N ARG A 143 -11.25 -15.27 5.46
CA ARG A 143 -10.59 -15.57 4.17
C ARG A 143 -10.22 -14.30 3.41
N GLN A 144 -11.11 -13.31 3.40
CA GLN A 144 -10.86 -12.00 2.77
C GLN A 144 -9.72 -11.27 3.46
N ASN A 145 -9.71 -11.23 4.79
CA ASN A 145 -8.67 -10.61 5.58
C ASN A 145 -7.31 -11.30 5.33
N ARG A 146 -7.30 -12.63 5.35
CA ARG A 146 -6.08 -13.39 5.04
C ARG A 146 -5.57 -13.13 3.63
N LEU A 147 -6.45 -13.07 2.64
CA LEU A 147 -6.03 -12.73 1.28
C LEU A 147 -5.50 -11.29 1.19
N ALA A 148 -6.04 -10.34 1.94
CA ALA A 148 -5.51 -8.99 1.99
C ALA A 148 -4.07 -8.95 2.53
N GLU A 149 -3.78 -9.70 3.59
CA GLU A 149 -2.43 -9.85 4.16
C GLU A 149 -1.46 -10.52 3.17
N LEU A 150 -1.87 -11.65 2.57
CA LEU A 150 -1.09 -12.36 1.56
C LEU A 150 -0.81 -11.52 0.33
N ASN A 151 -1.79 -10.70 -0.08
CA ASN A 151 -1.61 -9.76 -1.18
C ASN A 151 -0.56 -8.71 -0.83
N VAL A 152 -0.56 -8.13 0.38
CA VAL A 152 0.50 -7.21 0.80
C VAL A 152 1.87 -7.85 0.70
N LEU A 153 2.06 -9.07 1.22
CA LEU A 153 3.34 -9.77 1.16
C LEU A 153 3.77 -10.06 -0.29
N SER A 154 2.84 -10.43 -1.16
CA SER A 154 3.12 -10.67 -2.58
C SER A 154 3.53 -9.37 -3.30
N GLN A 155 2.83 -8.26 -3.04
CA GLN A 155 3.16 -6.98 -3.66
C GLN A 155 4.46 -6.39 -3.09
N LEU A 156 4.77 -6.61 -1.82
CA LEU A 156 6.07 -6.29 -1.23
C LEU A 156 7.19 -7.04 -1.96
N ALA A 157 7.05 -8.34 -2.17
CA ALA A 157 8.01 -9.12 -2.93
C ALA A 157 8.15 -8.62 -4.38
N ASN A 158 7.02 -8.25 -5.03
CA ASN A 158 7.05 -7.68 -6.37
C ASN A 158 7.84 -6.35 -6.41
N VAL A 159 7.66 -5.46 -5.44
CA VAL A 159 8.46 -4.20 -5.32
C VAL A 159 9.95 -4.53 -5.20
N CYS A 160 10.32 -5.46 -4.31
CA CYS A 160 11.70 -5.88 -4.08
C CYS A 160 12.34 -6.52 -5.33
N HIS A 161 11.55 -7.13 -6.22
CA HIS A 161 12.01 -7.72 -7.46
C HIS A 161 12.10 -6.73 -8.63
N THR A 162 11.57 -5.50 -8.49
CA THR A 162 11.71 -4.48 -9.54
C THR A 162 13.18 -4.13 -9.79
N THR A 163 13.52 -3.77 -11.02
CA THR A 163 14.86 -3.25 -11.36
C THR A 163 15.16 -2.00 -10.53
N VAL A 164 14.17 -1.15 -10.28
CA VAL A 164 14.31 0.09 -9.49
C VAL A 164 14.89 -0.18 -8.11
N VAL A 165 14.29 -1.08 -7.35
CA VAL A 165 14.74 -1.39 -5.98
C VAL A 165 16.04 -2.19 -5.99
N ARG A 166 16.17 -3.18 -6.88
CA ARG A 166 17.39 -3.98 -7.00
C ARG A 166 18.61 -3.15 -7.38
N ASP A 167 18.45 -2.22 -8.31
CA ASP A 167 19.53 -1.33 -8.73
C ASP A 167 19.87 -0.31 -7.64
N ALA A 168 18.88 0.15 -6.85
CA ALA A 168 19.12 0.98 -5.67
C ALA A 168 20.00 0.25 -4.64
N TRP A 169 19.65 -0.98 -4.29
CA TRP A 169 20.47 -1.80 -3.38
C TRP A 169 21.87 -2.09 -3.94
N ALA A 170 21.97 -2.41 -5.25
CA ALA A 170 23.24 -2.71 -5.90
C ALA A 170 24.22 -1.52 -5.88
N ARG A 171 23.71 -0.28 -5.91
CA ARG A 171 24.53 0.94 -5.77
C ARG A 171 24.73 1.41 -4.32
N GLY A 172 24.27 0.62 -3.34
CA GLY A 172 24.41 0.93 -1.91
C GLY A 172 23.44 2.00 -1.39
N GLN A 173 22.35 2.30 -2.12
CA GLN A 173 21.33 3.21 -1.66
C GLN A 173 20.43 2.52 -0.63
N GLU A 174 20.22 3.19 0.50
CA GLU A 174 19.31 2.72 1.55
C GLU A 174 17.87 2.78 1.06
N VAL A 175 17.25 1.63 0.89
CA VAL A 175 15.81 1.48 0.60
C VAL A 175 15.29 0.32 1.44
N CYS A 176 14.25 0.59 2.23
CA CYS A 176 13.57 -0.40 3.03
C CYS A 176 12.11 -0.53 2.56
N VAL A 177 11.62 -1.76 2.39
CA VAL A 177 10.25 -2.05 1.95
C VAL A 177 9.49 -2.72 3.08
N HIS A 178 8.34 -2.13 3.47
CA HIS A 178 7.53 -2.55 4.61
C HIS A 178 6.16 -3.08 4.15
N GLY A 179 5.63 -4.08 4.86
CA GLY A 179 4.31 -4.66 4.60
C GLY A 179 3.33 -4.38 5.75
N TRP A 180 2.33 -3.54 5.52
CA TRP A 180 1.34 -3.16 6.54
C TRP A 180 -0.09 -3.47 6.10
N ILE A 181 -0.97 -3.64 7.08
CA ILE A 181 -2.42 -3.76 6.86
C ILE A 181 -3.16 -2.75 7.73
N TYR A 182 -4.13 -2.05 7.15
CA TYR A 182 -4.99 -1.10 7.84
C TYR A 182 -6.36 -1.72 8.09
N ASP A 183 -6.86 -1.60 9.30
CA ASP A 183 -8.22 -2.03 9.62
C ASP A 183 -9.17 -0.85 9.65
N VAL A 184 -10.08 -0.80 8.68
CA VAL A 184 -11.09 0.26 8.58
C VAL A 184 -12.13 0.24 9.70
N HIS A 185 -12.17 -0.83 10.53
CA HIS A 185 -13.14 -0.95 11.63
C HIS A 185 -12.63 -0.28 12.91
N ASP A 186 -11.33 -0.33 13.18
CA ASP A 186 -10.74 0.24 14.39
C ASP A 186 -9.77 1.40 14.12
N GLY A 187 -9.45 1.64 12.83
CA GLY A 187 -8.57 2.74 12.43
C GLY A 187 -7.08 2.49 12.71
N LEU A 188 -6.67 1.23 12.96
CA LEU A 188 -5.30 0.92 13.31
C LEU A 188 -4.52 0.28 12.16
N LEU A 189 -3.25 0.67 12.05
CA LEU A 189 -2.26 -0.04 11.24
C LEU A 189 -1.69 -1.22 12.02
N ARG A 190 -1.46 -2.32 11.30
CA ARG A 190 -0.76 -3.51 11.81
C ARG A 190 0.41 -3.82 10.90
N ASP A 191 1.57 -3.98 11.51
CA ASP A 191 2.76 -4.47 10.84
C ASP A 191 2.65 -5.99 10.61
N LEU A 192 2.87 -6.45 9.38
CA LEU A 192 2.93 -7.87 9.08
C LEU A 192 4.27 -8.51 9.48
N GLY A 193 5.16 -7.71 10.06
CA GLY A 193 6.48 -8.15 10.53
C GLY A 193 7.41 -8.51 9.37
N VAL A 194 7.32 -7.76 8.28
CA VAL A 194 8.20 -7.92 7.11
C VAL A 194 8.78 -6.57 6.72
N GLU A 195 10.09 -6.50 6.83
CA GLU A 195 10.91 -5.36 6.48
C GLU A 195 12.10 -5.86 5.65
N ILE A 196 12.28 -5.33 4.44
CA ILE A 196 13.28 -5.79 3.48
C ILE A 196 14.19 -4.62 3.07
N SER A 197 15.45 -4.69 3.43
CA SER A 197 16.48 -3.68 3.10
C SER A 197 17.57 -4.21 2.15
N ALA A 198 17.49 -5.50 1.76
CA ALA A 198 18.44 -6.13 0.85
C ALA A 198 17.80 -7.34 0.16
N HIS A 199 18.28 -7.66 -1.04
CA HIS A 199 17.70 -8.74 -1.85
C HIS A 199 17.79 -10.11 -1.16
N GLU A 200 18.88 -10.40 -0.48
CA GLU A 200 19.13 -11.66 0.23
C GLU A 200 18.22 -11.89 1.43
N THR A 201 17.66 -10.84 2.02
CA THR A 201 16.74 -10.94 3.16
C THR A 201 15.29 -11.19 2.75
N LEU A 202 14.95 -11.00 1.47
CA LEU A 202 13.58 -11.07 0.97
C LEU A 202 12.93 -12.44 1.21
N MET A 203 13.50 -13.50 0.66
CA MET A 203 12.87 -14.83 0.75
C MET A 203 12.76 -15.32 2.20
N PRO A 204 13.81 -15.25 3.04
CA PRO A 204 13.70 -15.67 4.44
C PRO A 204 12.62 -14.90 5.22
N ALA A 205 12.47 -13.60 4.99
CA ALA A 205 11.48 -12.78 5.70
C ALA A 205 10.04 -13.11 5.25
N VAL A 206 9.82 -13.27 3.95
CA VAL A 206 8.50 -13.63 3.40
C VAL A 206 8.09 -15.04 3.83
N GLU A 207 8.99 -16.02 3.77
CA GLU A 207 8.74 -17.39 4.26
C GLU A 207 8.41 -17.42 5.76
N SER A 208 9.14 -16.65 6.56
CA SER A 208 8.85 -16.50 7.99
C SER A 208 7.46 -15.89 8.24
N ALA A 209 7.04 -14.90 7.45
CA ALA A 209 5.71 -14.33 7.54
C ALA A 209 4.62 -15.35 7.18
N PHE A 210 4.80 -16.11 6.12
CA PHE A 210 3.86 -17.19 5.77
C PHE A 210 3.76 -18.25 6.86
N ALA A 211 4.88 -18.68 7.44
CA ALA A 211 4.88 -19.65 8.54
C ALA A 211 4.10 -19.14 9.76
N ARG A 212 4.23 -17.85 10.11
CA ARG A 212 3.42 -17.24 11.19
C ARG A 212 1.93 -17.22 10.85
N MET A 213 1.57 -16.93 9.60
CA MET A 213 0.17 -16.95 9.14
C MET A 213 -0.42 -18.36 9.18
N GLU A 214 0.35 -19.38 8.82
CA GLU A 214 -0.07 -20.79 8.92
C GLU A 214 -0.29 -21.23 10.36
N ALA A 215 0.62 -20.87 11.27
CA ALA A 215 0.50 -21.19 12.67
C ALA A 215 -0.70 -20.51 13.37
N SER A 216 -1.18 -19.39 12.85
CA SER A 216 -2.34 -18.66 13.39
C SER A 216 -3.70 -19.23 12.99
N VAL A 217 -3.74 -20.23 12.09
CA VAL A 217 -4.99 -20.89 11.67
C VAL A 217 -5.33 -21.98 12.66
N PRO A 218 -6.54 -22.00 13.26
CA PRO A 218 -6.97 -23.11 14.11
C PRO A 218 -6.92 -24.44 13.37
N GLY A 219 -6.48 -25.49 14.05
CA GLY A 219 -6.40 -26.84 13.54
C GLY A 219 -7.77 -27.48 13.28
#